data_94f7a832c59d5fe4fd23279b4981f5c9
#
_entry.id   94f7a832c59d5fe4fd23279b4981f5c9
#
_cell.length_a   1.000
_cell.length_b   1.000
_cell.length_c   1.000
_cell.angle_alpha   90.00
_cell.angle_beta   90.00
_cell.angle_gamma   90.00
#
_symmetry.space_group_name_H-M   'P 1'
#
loop_
_entity.id
_entity.type
_entity.pdbx_description
1 polymer ?
#
loop_
_entity_poly.entity_id
_entity_poly.type
_entity_poly.pdbx_seq_one_letter_code
_entity_poly.pdbx_strand_id
1 'polypeptide(L)'
;RIVILDEPTKGIDVGAKAEIYNLINQLAERGVAVVLISSELPELMAMSDRFLVMAEGRVAGELSKEEATEAKIMNLATTTYKTF
;
A
#
# COMPACT_ATOMS: atom_id res chain seq x y z
N ARG A 1 6.52 -17.39 2.93
CA ARG A 1 5.43 -17.27 1.96
C ARG A 1 5.09 -15.81 1.70
N ILE A 2 4.81 -15.47 0.45
CA ILE A 2 4.47 -14.12 0.03
C ILE A 2 3.12 -14.14 -0.67
N VAL A 3 2.24 -13.22 -0.32
CA VAL A 3 0.94 -13.04 -0.98
C VAL A 3 0.89 -11.62 -1.53
N ILE A 4 0.51 -11.50 -2.80
CA ILE A 4 0.35 -10.21 -3.47
C ILE A 4 -1.14 -9.99 -3.70
N LEU A 5 -1.66 -8.88 -3.19
CA LEU A 5 -3.06 -8.49 -3.34
C LEU A 5 -3.14 -7.18 -4.11
N ASP A 6 -3.73 -7.22 -5.29
CA ASP A 6 -3.83 -6.07 -6.18
C ASP A 6 -5.24 -5.48 -6.12
N GLU A 7 -5.36 -4.30 -5.52
CA GLU A 7 -6.63 -3.59 -5.36
C GLU A 7 -7.73 -4.47 -4.75
N PRO A 8 -7.48 -5.16 -3.61
CA PRO A 8 -8.39 -6.18 -3.11
C PRO A 8 -9.75 -5.65 -2.66
N THR A 9 -9.86 -4.36 -2.38
CA THR A 9 -11.10 -3.74 -1.89
C THR A 9 -11.79 -2.87 -2.92
N LYS A 10 -11.28 -2.85 -4.15
CA LYS A 10 -11.85 -2.00 -5.20
C LYS A 10 -13.26 -2.47 -5.56
N GLY A 11 -14.22 -1.53 -5.51
CA GLY A 11 -15.61 -1.83 -5.84
C GLY A 11 -16.37 -2.56 -4.75
N ILE A 12 -15.80 -2.69 -3.55
CA ILE A 12 -16.41 -3.40 -2.43
C ILE A 12 -16.94 -2.39 -1.41
N ASP A 13 -18.09 -2.68 -0.81
CA ASP A 13 -18.68 -1.78 0.17
C ASP A 13 -17.91 -1.79 1.51
N VAL A 14 -18.21 -0.79 2.35
CA VAL A 14 -17.48 -0.55 3.60
C VAL A 14 -17.49 -1.77 4.53
N GLY A 15 -18.64 -2.43 4.65
CA GLY A 15 -18.75 -3.60 5.55
C GLY A 15 -17.89 -4.77 5.09
N ALA A 16 -17.88 -5.04 3.81
CA ALA A 16 -17.09 -6.14 3.24
C ALA A 16 -15.58 -5.83 3.28
N LYS A 17 -15.20 -4.55 3.19
CA LYS A 17 -13.80 -4.15 3.31
C LYS A 17 -13.20 -4.56 4.66
N ALA A 18 -13.96 -4.43 5.73
CA ALA A 18 -13.49 -4.79 7.06
C ALA A 18 -13.11 -6.27 7.14
N GLU A 19 -13.86 -7.15 6.48
CA GLU A 19 -13.55 -8.56 6.42
C GLU A 19 -12.24 -8.84 5.70
N ILE A 20 -12.00 -8.11 4.61
CA ILE A 20 -10.75 -8.24 3.84
C ILE A 20 -9.57 -7.78 4.68
N TYR A 21 -9.70 -6.68 5.41
CA TYR A 21 -8.63 -6.19 6.28
C TYR A 21 -8.31 -7.18 7.39
N ASN A 22 -9.33 -7.83 7.96
CA ASN A 22 -9.11 -8.87 8.96
C ASN A 22 -8.34 -10.06 8.39
N LEU A 23 -8.65 -10.48 7.17
CA LEU A 23 -7.93 -11.56 6.50
C LEU A 23 -6.46 -11.20 6.29
N ILE A 24 -6.18 -9.97 5.86
CA ILE A 24 -4.81 -9.49 5.67
C ILE A 24 -4.05 -9.54 6.98
N ASN A 25 -4.66 -9.05 8.06
CA ASN A 25 -4.03 -9.07 9.38
C ASN A 25 -3.75 -10.49 9.86
N GLN A 26 -4.68 -11.41 9.63
CA GLN A 26 -4.49 -12.82 10.00
C GLN A 26 -3.33 -13.45 9.24
N LEU A 27 -3.19 -13.16 7.97
CA LEU A 27 -2.06 -13.63 7.16
C LEU A 27 -0.74 -13.11 7.73
N ALA A 28 -0.68 -11.84 8.04
CA ALA A 28 0.51 -11.23 8.60
C ALA A 28 0.89 -11.83 9.96
N GLU A 29 -0.11 -12.10 10.81
CA GLU A 29 0.10 -12.74 12.11
C GLU A 29 0.65 -14.15 11.98
N ARG A 30 0.36 -14.83 10.89
CA ARG A 30 0.89 -16.17 10.60
C ARG A 30 2.26 -16.15 9.98
N GLY A 31 2.88 -14.98 9.85
CA GLY A 31 4.20 -14.86 9.27
C GLY A 31 4.23 -14.75 7.75
N VAL A 32 3.09 -14.55 7.12
CA VAL A 32 3.02 -14.35 5.67
C VAL A 32 3.37 -12.90 5.35
N ALA A 33 4.27 -12.70 4.39
CA ALA A 33 4.58 -11.38 3.88
C ALA A 33 3.48 -10.98 2.89
N VAL A 34 2.77 -9.90 3.18
CA VAL A 34 1.67 -9.43 2.33
C VAL A 34 2.10 -8.16 1.60
N VAL A 35 2.01 -8.20 0.27
CA VAL A 35 2.23 -7.03 -0.57
C VAL A 35 0.85 -6.51 -0.98
N LEU A 36 0.48 -5.35 -0.47
CA LEU A 36 -0.81 -4.73 -0.75
C LEU A 36 -0.62 -3.62 -1.77
N ILE A 37 -1.26 -3.77 -2.92
CA ILE A 37 -1.27 -2.76 -3.98
C ILE A 37 -2.63 -2.07 -3.93
N SER A 38 -2.64 -0.76 -3.72
CA SER A 38 -3.87 0.00 -3.63
C SER A 38 -3.64 1.43 -4.08
N SER A 39 -4.67 2.01 -4.69
CA SER A 39 -4.73 3.43 -5.03
C SER A 39 -5.42 4.25 -3.94
N GLU A 40 -5.93 3.60 -2.91
CA GLU A 40 -6.60 4.26 -1.80
C GLU A 40 -5.63 4.52 -0.67
N LEU A 41 -5.22 5.76 -0.52
CA LEU A 41 -4.20 6.16 0.45
C LEU A 41 -4.59 5.86 1.91
N PRO A 42 -5.83 6.13 2.34
CA PRO A 42 -6.21 5.79 3.72
C PRO A 42 -6.08 4.29 4.03
N GLU A 43 -6.39 3.44 3.06
CA GLU A 43 -6.25 1.99 3.20
C GLU A 43 -4.78 1.61 3.42
N LEU A 44 -3.90 2.14 2.58
CA LEU A 44 -2.47 1.88 2.71
C LEU A 44 -1.92 2.36 4.05
N MET A 45 -2.32 3.56 4.49
CA MET A 45 -1.87 4.12 5.75
C MET A 45 -2.30 3.27 6.95
N ALA A 46 -3.50 2.69 6.87
CA ALA A 46 -4.04 1.88 7.96
C ALA A 46 -3.44 0.47 8.03
N MET A 47 -3.13 -0.11 6.88
CA MET A 47 -2.78 -1.52 6.79
C MET A 47 -1.30 -1.83 6.66
N SER A 48 -0.49 -0.88 6.25
CA SER A 48 0.88 -1.15 5.85
C SER A 48 1.90 -0.83 6.93
N ASP A 49 2.96 -1.64 7.01
CA ASP A 49 4.10 -1.41 7.90
C ASP A 49 5.20 -0.65 7.18
N ARG A 50 5.23 -0.75 5.88
CA ARG A 50 6.24 -0.15 5.02
C ARG A 50 5.61 0.19 3.68
N PHE A 51 6.06 1.28 3.08
CA PHE A 51 5.50 1.80 1.83
C PHE A 51 6.57 1.85 0.75
N LEU A 52 6.25 1.27 -0.39
CA LEU A 52 7.05 1.41 -1.59
C LEU A 52 6.24 2.26 -2.56
N VAL A 53 6.75 3.44 -2.88
CA VAL A 53 6.01 4.38 -3.73
C VAL A 53 6.56 4.35 -5.14
N MET A 54 5.67 4.13 -6.09
CA MET A 54 6.01 4.05 -7.50
C MET A 54 5.60 5.33 -8.22
N ALA A 55 6.41 5.75 -9.17
CA ALA A 55 6.09 6.85 -10.06
C ALA A 55 6.72 6.58 -11.42
N GLU A 56 5.94 6.74 -12.48
CA GLU A 56 6.40 6.54 -13.87
C GLU A 56 7.13 5.21 -14.09
N GLY A 57 6.62 4.13 -13.50
CA GLY A 57 7.20 2.81 -13.65
C GLY A 57 8.48 2.57 -12.86
N ARG A 58 8.82 3.48 -11.97
CA ARG A 58 10.02 3.40 -11.13
C ARG A 58 9.69 3.49 -9.66
N VAL A 59 10.57 2.96 -8.83
CA VAL A 59 10.46 3.15 -7.38
C VAL A 59 10.92 4.57 -7.07
N ALA A 60 9.98 5.43 -6.66
CA ALA A 60 10.27 6.81 -6.29
C ALA A 60 10.84 6.93 -4.88
N GLY A 61 10.47 6.02 -4.00
CA GLY A 61 10.98 6.01 -2.64
C GLY A 61 10.36 4.93 -1.78
N GLU A 62 10.95 4.78 -0.60
CA GLU A 62 10.46 3.84 0.40
C GLU A 62 10.33 4.58 1.72
N LEU A 63 9.23 4.35 2.43
CA LEU A 63 8.95 4.99 3.72
C LEU A 63 8.58 3.93 4.76
N SER A 64 9.07 4.10 5.97
CA SER A 64 8.61 3.30 7.10
C SER A 64 7.25 3.82 7.56
N LYS A 65 6.57 3.04 8.40
CA LYS A 65 5.29 3.46 8.97
C LYS A 65 5.41 4.76 9.75
N GLU A 66 6.51 4.93 10.48
CA GLU A 66 6.76 6.12 11.29
C GLU A 66 7.02 7.35 10.43
N GLU A 67 7.66 7.19 9.29
CA GLU A 67 7.99 8.28 8.37
C GLU A 67 6.82 8.68 7.47
N ALA A 68 5.92 7.75 7.21
CA ALA A 68 4.91 7.93 6.18
C ALA A 68 3.84 8.93 6.58
N THR A 69 3.56 9.86 5.67
CA THR A 69 2.41 10.74 5.72
C THR A 69 1.78 10.76 4.34
N GLU A 70 0.50 11.11 4.25
CA GLU A 70 -0.15 11.21 2.95
C GLU A 70 0.59 12.20 2.04
N ALA A 71 1.03 13.31 2.60
CA ALA A 71 1.78 14.33 1.84
C ALA A 71 3.09 13.77 1.28
N LYS A 72 3.85 13.02 2.07
CA LYS A 72 5.11 12.42 1.61
C LYS A 72 4.88 11.38 0.53
N ILE A 73 3.87 10.54 0.70
CA ILE A 73 3.53 9.51 -0.29
C ILE A 73 3.12 10.17 -1.61
N MET A 74 2.23 11.15 -1.55
CA MET A 74 1.76 11.84 -2.75
C MET A 74 2.89 12.59 -3.43
N ASN A 75 3.78 13.20 -2.67
CA ASN A 75 4.93 13.90 -3.22
C ASN A 75 5.83 12.94 -4.01
N LEU A 76 6.09 11.76 -3.47
CA LEU A 76 6.86 10.73 -4.17
C LEU A 76 6.11 10.19 -5.38
N ALA A 77 4.81 9.93 -5.23
CA ALA A 77 4.00 9.36 -6.31
C ALA A 77 3.87 10.28 -7.51
N THR A 78 4.02 11.57 -7.31
CA THR A 78 3.95 12.58 -8.39
C THR A 78 5.32 12.97 -8.93
N THR A 79 6.36 12.25 -8.54
CA THR A 79 7.71 12.50 -9.05
C THR A 79 7.76 12.33 -10.56
N THR A 80 8.37 13.29 -11.24
CA THR A 80 8.56 13.26 -12.69
C THR A 80 10.03 13.00 -12.99
N TYR A 81 10.28 11.96 -13.76
CA TYR A 81 11.63 11.64 -14.22
C TYR A 81 11.81 12.18 -15.62
N LYS A 82 12.79 13.05 -15.79
CA LYS A 82 13.11 13.63 -17.10
C LYS A 82 14.28 12.87 -17.71
N THR A 83 14.13 12.55 -18.99
CA THR A 83 15.19 11.93 -19.77
C THR A 83 15.74 12.95 -20.74
N PHE A 84 17.02 13.12 -20.72
CA PHE A 84 17.72 14.05 -21.61
C PHE A 84 18.68 13.29 -22.53
#